data_db6a304c8163dd5f4086ac0410f5291e
#
_entry.id   db6a304c8163dd5f4086ac0410f5291e
#
_cell.length_a   1.000
_cell.length_b   1.000
_cell.length_c   1.000
_cell.angle_alpha   90.00
_cell.angle_beta   90.00
_cell.angle_gamma   90.00
#
_symmetry.space_group_name_H-M   'P 1'
#
loop_
_entity.id
_entity.type
_entity.pdbx_description
1 polymer ?
#
loop_
_entity_poly.entity_id
_entity_poly.type
_entity_poly.pdbx_seq_one_letter_code
_entity_poly.pdbx_strand_id
1 'polypeptide(L)'
;HDALPISDEASMVTGSIGMLSSASLNDTKFGLYEPSGGSAPDIAGKGIANPIATILSAAMMLRYTFDLDKEADAIEAAVKQVLKDGYRTIDIMPQEEDKRNAVTQVGTAQMGDLICERI
;
A
#
# COMPACT_ATOMS: atom_id res chain seq x y z
N HIS A 1 8.89 -8.64 -12.67
CA HIS A 1 9.99 -8.36 -11.90
C HIS A 1 10.33 -6.92 -11.78
N ASP A 2 10.13 -6.14 -12.76
CA ASP A 2 10.35 -4.71 -12.72
C ASP A 2 9.38 -3.99 -11.78
N ALA A 3 8.26 -4.61 -11.49
CA ALA A 3 7.31 -4.08 -10.52
C ALA A 3 7.72 -4.37 -9.08
N LEU A 4 8.57 -5.35 -8.86
CA LEU A 4 8.96 -5.79 -7.52
C LEU A 4 9.72 -4.74 -6.70
N PRO A 5 10.56 -3.84 -7.28
CA PRO A 5 11.25 -2.85 -6.45
C PRO A 5 10.31 -1.98 -5.62
N ILE A 6 9.12 -1.69 -6.12
CA ILE A 6 8.14 -0.91 -5.36
C ILE A 6 7.62 -1.72 -4.19
N SER A 7 7.27 -2.99 -4.42
CA SER A 7 6.78 -3.88 -3.38
C SER A 7 7.86 -4.16 -2.34
N ASP A 8 9.10 -4.40 -2.79
CA ASP A 8 10.22 -4.65 -1.90
C ASP A 8 10.50 -3.45 -1.02
N GLU A 9 10.48 -2.26 -1.61
CA GLU A 9 10.70 -1.03 -0.88
C GLU A 9 9.63 -0.81 0.19
N ALA A 10 8.37 -1.02 -0.16
CA ALA A 10 7.27 -0.90 0.78
C ALA A 10 7.40 -1.94 1.91
N SER A 11 7.75 -3.17 1.57
CA SER A 11 7.95 -4.24 2.54
C SER A 11 9.08 -3.92 3.51
N MET A 12 10.18 -3.38 3.02
CA MET A 12 11.31 -2.98 3.86
C MET A 12 10.94 -1.87 4.84
N VAL A 13 10.11 -0.94 4.40
CA VAL A 13 9.67 0.18 5.25
C VAL A 13 8.71 -0.29 6.35
N THR A 14 7.81 -1.21 6.02
CA THR A 14 6.72 -1.59 6.92
C THR A 14 6.85 -2.99 7.51
N GLY A 15 7.51 -3.91 6.79
CA GLY A 15 7.62 -5.31 7.20
C GLY A 15 6.30 -6.06 7.18
N SER A 16 5.26 -5.55 6.51
CA SER A 16 3.94 -6.16 6.49
C SER A 16 3.60 -6.69 5.10
N ILE A 17 3.06 -7.93 5.04
CA ILE A 17 2.61 -8.50 3.78
C ILE A 17 1.42 -7.74 3.19
N GLY A 18 0.64 -7.07 4.03
CA GLY A 18 -0.46 -6.22 3.57
C GLY A 18 -0.02 -5.02 2.76
N MET A 19 1.27 -4.72 2.74
CA MET A 19 1.84 -3.62 1.96
C MET A 19 2.32 -4.07 0.59
N LEU A 20 2.34 -5.37 0.31
CA LEU A 20 2.89 -5.90 -0.94
C LEU A 20 1.85 -5.90 -2.05
N SER A 21 2.31 -5.70 -3.26
CA SER A 21 1.50 -5.82 -4.47
C SER A 21 2.28 -6.55 -5.54
N SER A 22 1.59 -7.04 -6.55
CA SER A 22 2.23 -7.78 -7.63
C SER A 22 1.62 -7.42 -8.98
N ALA A 23 2.38 -7.67 -10.03
CA ALA A 23 1.95 -7.42 -11.40
C ALA A 23 2.38 -8.57 -12.31
N SER A 24 1.52 -8.93 -13.24
CA SER A 24 1.82 -9.85 -14.33
C SER A 24 1.58 -9.10 -15.62
N LEU A 25 2.62 -8.95 -16.43
CA LEU A 25 2.57 -8.15 -17.65
C LEU A 25 2.68 -9.04 -18.87
N ASN A 26 2.07 -8.60 -19.97
CA ASN A 26 2.28 -9.22 -21.28
C ASN A 26 3.09 -8.29 -22.18
N ASP A 27 3.31 -8.71 -23.44
CA ASP A 27 4.13 -7.97 -24.38
C ASP A 27 3.52 -6.64 -24.81
N THR A 28 2.22 -6.43 -24.57
CA THR A 28 1.50 -5.24 -25.01
C THR A 28 1.18 -4.28 -23.87
N LYS A 29 1.86 -4.40 -22.74
CA LYS A 29 1.63 -3.59 -21.54
C LYS A 29 0.32 -3.89 -20.81
N PHE A 30 -0.48 -4.82 -21.34
CA PHE A 30 -1.65 -5.29 -20.61
C PHE A 30 -1.17 -6.11 -19.41
N GLY A 31 -1.73 -5.89 -18.24
CA GLY A 31 -1.27 -6.56 -17.05
C GLY A 31 -2.37 -6.88 -16.05
N LEU A 32 -2.06 -7.79 -15.15
CA LEU A 32 -2.87 -8.11 -13.99
C LEU A 32 -2.15 -7.57 -12.75
N TYR A 33 -2.83 -6.73 -11.99
CA TYR A 33 -2.27 -6.08 -10.79
C TYR A 33 -3.13 -6.43 -9.59
N GLU A 34 -2.49 -6.98 -8.55
CA GLU A 34 -3.23 -7.39 -7.39
C GLU A 34 -2.37 -7.26 -6.12
N PRO A 35 -3.00 -7.07 -4.96
CA PRO A 35 -2.28 -7.14 -3.70
C PRO A 35 -1.86 -8.58 -3.43
N SER A 36 -0.75 -8.76 -2.74
CA SER A 36 -0.22 -10.08 -2.42
C SER A 36 -0.90 -10.74 -1.23
N GLY A 37 -1.77 -10.02 -0.54
CA GLY A 37 -2.46 -10.54 0.63
C GLY A 37 -3.62 -11.45 0.30
N GLY A 38 -4.04 -12.23 1.28
CA GLY A 38 -5.23 -13.07 1.19
C GLY A 38 -6.50 -12.30 1.51
N SER A 39 -7.65 -13.00 1.48
CA SER A 39 -8.95 -12.39 1.74
C SER A 39 -9.23 -12.09 3.22
N ALA A 40 -8.48 -12.71 4.13
CA ALA A 40 -8.57 -12.46 5.57
C ALA A 40 -10.03 -12.42 6.10
N PRO A 41 -10.77 -13.54 6.01
CA PRO A 41 -12.18 -13.54 6.40
C PRO A 41 -12.42 -13.16 7.87
N ASP A 42 -11.43 -13.34 8.74
CA ASP A 42 -11.55 -13.02 10.17
C ASP A 42 -11.76 -11.54 10.42
N ILE A 43 -11.30 -10.68 9.52
CA ILE A 43 -11.41 -9.24 9.69
C ILE A 43 -12.33 -8.59 8.66
N ALA A 44 -12.98 -9.39 7.83
CA ALA A 44 -13.92 -8.88 6.83
C ALA A 44 -15.06 -8.11 7.53
N GLY A 45 -15.36 -6.94 7.01
CA GLY A 45 -16.43 -6.10 7.55
C GLY A 45 -16.06 -5.28 8.78
N LYS A 46 -14.86 -5.45 9.33
CA LYS A 46 -14.43 -4.71 10.53
C LYS A 46 -13.79 -3.35 10.23
N GLY A 47 -13.49 -3.06 8.96
CA GLY A 47 -12.89 -1.80 8.57
C GLY A 47 -11.47 -1.60 9.08
N ILE A 48 -10.74 -2.67 9.30
CA ILE A 48 -9.36 -2.61 9.84
C ILE A 48 -8.30 -3.09 8.85
N ALA A 49 -8.69 -3.64 7.71
CA ALA A 49 -7.74 -4.13 6.72
C ALA A 49 -6.88 -2.99 6.14
N ASN A 50 -5.62 -3.29 5.87
CA ASN A 50 -4.71 -2.32 5.28
C ASN A 50 -4.93 -2.21 3.77
N PRO A 51 -5.32 -1.04 3.23
CA PRO A 51 -5.60 -0.88 1.80
C PRO A 51 -4.36 -0.54 0.97
N ILE A 52 -3.19 -0.40 1.57
CA ILE A 52 -2.00 0.11 0.90
C ILE A 52 -1.57 -0.79 -0.26
N ALA A 53 -1.61 -2.12 -0.09
CA ALA A 53 -1.23 -3.03 -1.18
C ALA A 53 -2.13 -2.85 -2.41
N THR A 54 -3.44 -2.67 -2.21
CA THR A 54 -4.38 -2.41 -3.29
C THR A 54 -4.10 -1.08 -3.97
N ILE A 55 -3.79 -0.06 -3.19
CA ILE A 55 -3.46 1.27 -3.71
C ILE A 55 -2.17 1.22 -4.53
N LEU A 56 -1.16 0.51 -4.05
CA LEU A 56 0.10 0.33 -4.78
C LEU A 56 -0.10 -0.49 -6.05
N SER A 57 -1.03 -1.46 -6.03
CA SER A 57 -1.39 -2.20 -7.25
C SER A 57 -1.97 -1.26 -8.31
N ALA A 58 -2.80 -0.30 -7.91
CA ALA A 58 -3.33 0.70 -8.83
C ALA A 58 -2.21 1.59 -9.37
N ALA A 59 -1.23 1.96 -8.55
CA ALA A 59 -0.08 2.73 -9.01
C ALA A 59 0.73 1.95 -10.06
N MET A 60 0.92 0.64 -9.84
CA MET A 60 1.59 -0.22 -10.81
C MET A 60 0.84 -0.28 -12.14
N MET A 61 -0.48 -0.38 -12.09
CA MET A 61 -1.30 -0.37 -13.30
C MET A 61 -1.12 0.95 -14.08
N LEU A 62 -1.15 2.08 -13.39
CA LEU A 62 -0.93 3.37 -14.03
C LEU A 62 0.44 3.45 -14.68
N ARG A 63 1.47 2.95 -14.02
CA ARG A 63 2.84 3.01 -14.51
C ARG A 63 3.08 2.10 -15.71
N TYR A 64 2.69 0.82 -15.59
CA TYR A 64 3.10 -0.20 -16.57
C TYR A 64 2.11 -0.39 -17.72
N THR A 65 0.82 -0.23 -17.49
CA THR A 65 -0.20 -0.40 -18.53
C THR A 65 -0.48 0.93 -19.25
N PHE A 66 -0.56 2.03 -18.52
CA PHE A 66 -0.99 3.32 -19.07
C PHE A 66 0.13 4.34 -19.21
N ASP A 67 1.36 4.01 -18.84
CA ASP A 67 2.51 4.91 -18.90
C ASP A 67 2.31 6.23 -18.14
N LEU A 68 1.52 6.21 -17.08
CA LEU A 68 1.24 7.39 -16.27
C LEU A 68 2.19 7.44 -15.07
N ASP A 69 3.47 7.65 -15.36
CA ASP A 69 4.52 7.61 -14.34
C ASP A 69 4.37 8.70 -13.28
N LYS A 70 3.97 9.90 -13.67
CA LYS A 70 3.79 11.00 -12.70
C LYS A 70 2.67 10.71 -11.72
N GLU A 71 1.58 10.14 -12.21
CA GLU A 71 0.44 9.78 -11.38
C GLU A 71 0.79 8.63 -10.44
N ALA A 72 1.52 7.64 -10.94
CA ALA A 72 2.00 6.53 -10.13
C ALA A 72 2.97 7.03 -9.04
N ASP A 73 3.89 7.92 -9.40
CA ASP A 73 4.82 8.51 -8.44
C ASP A 73 4.10 9.29 -7.36
N ALA A 74 3.04 10.03 -7.72
CA ALA A 74 2.24 10.79 -6.76
C ALA A 74 1.58 9.87 -5.73
N ILE A 75 1.04 8.74 -6.19
CA ILE A 75 0.41 7.76 -5.29
C ILE A 75 1.45 7.15 -4.36
N GLU A 76 2.58 6.74 -4.89
CA GLU A 76 3.66 6.14 -4.08
C GLU A 76 4.19 7.12 -3.05
N ALA A 77 4.38 8.38 -3.45
CA ALA A 77 4.83 9.43 -2.55
C ALA A 77 3.81 9.70 -1.46
N ALA A 78 2.51 9.68 -1.79
CA ALA A 78 1.45 9.87 -0.83
C ALA A 78 1.44 8.76 0.23
N VAL A 79 1.60 7.50 -0.19
CA VAL A 79 1.70 6.37 0.74
C VAL A 79 2.88 6.54 1.69
N LYS A 80 4.03 6.87 1.15
CA LYS A 80 5.23 7.09 1.97
C LYS A 80 5.04 8.23 2.95
N GLN A 81 4.38 9.29 2.53
CA GLN A 81 4.15 10.46 3.39
C GLN A 81 3.20 10.14 4.53
N VAL A 82 2.13 9.38 4.29
CA VAL A 82 1.21 8.96 5.35
C VAL A 82 1.95 8.14 6.41
N LEU A 83 2.79 7.20 5.98
CA LEU A 83 3.57 6.39 6.90
C LEU A 83 4.58 7.24 7.67
N LYS A 84 5.21 8.20 7.00
CA LYS A 84 6.17 9.12 7.61
C LYS A 84 5.49 10.02 8.64
N ASP A 85 4.24 10.40 8.38
CA ASP A 85 3.44 11.22 9.29
C ASP A 85 2.95 10.43 10.50
N GLY A 86 3.18 9.12 10.53
CA GLY A 86 2.92 8.31 11.71
C GLY A 86 1.58 7.60 11.75
N TYR A 87 0.89 7.46 10.63
CA TYR A 87 -0.37 6.72 10.58
C TYR A 87 -0.13 5.25 10.25
N ARG A 88 -0.84 4.36 10.94
CA ARG A 88 -0.68 2.92 10.76
C ARG A 88 -2.02 2.22 10.89
N THR A 89 -2.26 1.21 10.05
CA THR A 89 -3.33 0.24 10.30
C THR A 89 -2.80 -0.80 11.29
N ILE A 90 -3.72 -1.58 11.89
CA ILE A 90 -3.36 -2.46 13.00
C ILE A 90 -2.28 -3.48 12.63
N ASP A 91 -2.25 -3.94 11.38
CA ASP A 91 -1.30 -4.95 10.90
C ASP A 91 0.14 -4.45 10.85
N ILE A 92 0.34 -3.13 10.77
CA ILE A 92 1.67 -2.53 10.69
C ILE A 92 1.98 -1.64 11.91
N MET A 93 1.21 -1.79 12.98
CA MET A 93 1.52 -1.10 14.23
C MET A 93 2.82 -1.66 14.82
N PRO A 94 3.68 -0.78 15.40
CA PRO A 94 4.87 -1.26 16.09
C PRO A 94 4.49 -2.17 17.26
N GLN A 95 5.32 -3.16 17.53
CA GLN A 95 5.09 -4.08 18.65
C GLN A 95 5.49 -3.49 19.99
N GLU A 96 6.49 -2.61 20.00
CA GLU A 96 6.96 -1.96 21.23
C GLU A 96 5.99 -0.85 21.61
N GLU A 97 5.62 -0.81 22.92
CA GLU A 97 4.65 0.16 23.42
C GLU A 97 5.08 1.60 23.17
N ASP A 98 6.36 1.92 23.39
CA ASP A 98 6.89 3.26 23.19
C ASP A 98 6.70 3.72 21.75
N LYS A 99 6.95 2.81 20.80
CA LYS A 99 6.82 3.11 19.38
C LYS A 99 5.36 3.20 18.96
N ARG A 100 4.48 2.39 19.57
CA ARG A 100 3.04 2.48 19.31
C ARG A 100 2.47 3.83 19.73
N ASN A 101 2.97 4.39 20.81
CA ASN A 101 2.53 5.70 21.29
C ASN A 101 2.98 6.84 20.38
N ALA A 102 3.98 6.61 19.53
CA ALA A 102 4.49 7.60 18.59
C ALA A 102 3.72 7.62 17.27
N VAL A 103 2.82 6.68 17.04
CA VAL A 103 2.04 6.59 15.80
C VAL A 103 0.54 6.57 16.12
N THR A 104 -0.27 6.85 15.10
CA THR A 104 -1.73 6.86 15.22
C THR A 104 -2.31 5.69 14.47
N GLN A 105 -3.09 4.86 15.14
CA GLN A 105 -3.79 3.75 14.51
C GLN A 105 -5.03 4.26 13.77
N VAL A 106 -5.21 3.80 12.52
CA VAL A 106 -6.35 4.19 11.69
C VAL A 106 -6.97 2.94 11.04
N GLY A 107 -8.21 3.06 10.62
CA GLY A 107 -8.90 2.00 9.89
C GLY A 107 -8.66 2.09 8.39
N THR A 108 -9.30 1.17 7.64
CA THR A 108 -9.17 1.05 6.19
C THR A 108 -9.56 2.33 5.47
N ALA A 109 -10.77 2.82 5.71
CA ALA A 109 -11.29 4.01 5.03
C ALA A 109 -10.47 5.25 5.38
N GLN A 110 -10.10 5.40 6.64
CA GLN A 110 -9.31 6.55 7.08
C GLN A 110 -7.92 6.54 6.46
N MET A 111 -7.28 5.37 6.36
CA MET A 111 -5.98 5.25 5.70
C MET A 111 -6.10 5.66 4.22
N GLY A 112 -7.13 5.20 3.53
CA GLY A 112 -7.37 5.59 2.15
C GLY A 112 -7.57 7.10 1.99
N ASP A 113 -8.36 7.70 2.87
CA ASP A 113 -8.60 9.15 2.85
C ASP A 113 -7.30 9.95 3.08
N LEU A 114 -6.48 9.51 4.04
CA LEU A 114 -5.21 10.17 4.34
C LEU A 114 -4.27 10.13 3.13
N ILE A 115 -4.23 9.01 2.41
CA ILE A 115 -3.43 8.89 1.21
C ILE A 115 -3.96 9.81 0.12
N CYS A 116 -5.28 9.85 -0.09
CA CYS A 116 -5.89 10.74 -1.09
C CYS A 116 -5.59 12.20 -0.83
N GLU A 117 -5.58 12.62 0.42
CA GLU A 117 -5.27 14.00 0.78
C GLU A 117 -3.85 14.42 0.39
N ARG A 118 -2.96 13.47 0.18
CA ARG A 118 -1.55 13.73 -0.09
C ARG A 118 -1.15 13.50 -1.55
N ILE A 119 -2.08 13.08 -2.37
CA ILE A 119 -1.82 12.90 -3.81
C ILE A 119 -1.72 14.23 -4.52
#